data_c9ae6b0ff98fbb8c4c1b9dff76ac4a31
#
_entry.id   c9ae6b0ff98fbb8c4c1b9dff76ac4a31
#
_cell.length_a   1.000
_cell.length_b   1.000
_cell.length_c   1.000
_cell.angle_alpha   90.00
_cell.angle_beta   90.00
_cell.angle_gamma   90.00
#
_symmetry.space_group_name_H-M   'P 1'
#
loop_
_entity.id
_entity.type
_entity.pdbx_description
1 polymer ?
#
loop_
_entity_poly.entity_id
_entity_poly.type
_entity_poly.pdbx_seq_one_letter_code
_entity_poly.pdbx_strand_id
1 'polypeptide(L)'
;MVFSKGGFVTVPVVIAAGRRKIPTIIHESDMTPGLANKICIPSATKVCCNFPETVKSLPADKAVLTGTPIRQELLNGSKEAAREFCGFTDDKPVLMVIGGSLGAASVNENIRKILPELLKEFQVIHLCGKGKMDESLKDTKGYVQYEYIKQELADLFALSDIVISRAGANAICELNALKKPNLLIPLSANASRGDQILNARSFERQGFSMVLEEEEITESTLLNVIRELYQNRESYVHAMSESSHMNSIEKITGLIEDCVNKQ
;
A
#
# COMPACT_ATOMS: atom_id res chain seq x y z
N MET A 1 6.02 25.12 -14.74
CA MET A 1 6.70 23.85 -14.38
C MET A 1 5.88 22.63 -14.77
N VAL A 2 6.45 21.42 -14.76
CA VAL A 2 5.76 20.13 -15.02
C VAL A 2 5.91 19.23 -13.80
N PHE A 3 4.80 18.58 -13.38
CA PHE A 3 4.81 17.50 -12.40
C PHE A 3 4.28 16.21 -13.03
N SER A 4 5.01 15.10 -12.91
CA SER A 4 4.66 13.81 -13.50
C SER A 4 4.70 12.69 -12.47
N LYS A 5 3.61 11.91 -12.39
CA LYS A 5 3.53 10.66 -11.60
C LYS A 5 4.03 9.43 -12.36
N GLY A 6 4.65 9.62 -13.54
CA GLY A 6 5.12 8.52 -14.39
C GLY A 6 4.09 8.05 -15.42
N GLY A 7 4.38 6.89 -16.01
CA GLY A 7 3.61 6.32 -17.14
C GLY A 7 4.18 6.74 -18.49
N PHE A 8 4.00 5.89 -19.52
CA PHE A 8 4.64 6.08 -20.82
C PHE A 8 4.18 7.35 -21.55
N VAL A 9 2.96 7.79 -21.34
CA VAL A 9 2.39 9.00 -21.95
C VAL A 9 3.05 10.30 -21.49
N THR A 10 3.70 10.29 -20.32
CA THR A 10 4.39 11.47 -19.78
C THR A 10 5.78 11.68 -20.36
N VAL A 11 6.39 10.64 -20.93
CA VAL A 11 7.77 10.68 -21.45
C VAL A 11 8.01 11.82 -22.47
N PRO A 12 7.21 11.96 -23.54
CA PRO A 12 7.42 13.04 -24.50
C PRO A 12 7.25 14.43 -23.87
N VAL A 13 6.34 14.59 -22.91
CA VAL A 13 6.10 15.86 -22.22
C VAL A 13 7.31 16.25 -21.36
N VAL A 14 7.83 15.30 -20.56
CA VAL A 14 8.99 15.53 -19.69
C VAL A 14 10.25 15.84 -20.51
N ILE A 15 10.48 15.12 -21.61
CA ILE A 15 11.64 15.40 -22.50
C ILE A 15 11.51 16.78 -23.14
N ALA A 16 10.32 17.13 -23.64
CA ALA A 16 10.09 18.44 -24.25
C ALA A 16 10.28 19.59 -23.23
N ALA A 17 9.80 19.42 -22.01
CA ALA A 17 9.99 20.36 -20.93
C ALA A 17 11.49 20.53 -20.59
N GLY A 18 12.24 19.43 -20.45
CA GLY A 18 13.67 19.46 -20.19
C GLY A 18 14.47 20.17 -21.29
N ARG A 19 14.15 19.94 -22.57
CA ARG A 19 14.76 20.66 -23.71
C ARG A 19 14.51 22.16 -23.68
N ARG A 20 13.36 22.57 -23.14
CA ARG A 20 12.98 23.99 -22.99
C ARG A 20 13.40 24.59 -21.64
N LYS A 21 14.16 23.83 -20.83
CA LYS A 21 14.60 24.23 -19.47
C LYS A 21 13.43 24.57 -18.54
N ILE A 22 12.25 23.96 -18.77
CA ILE A 22 11.10 24.11 -17.88
C ILE A 22 11.32 23.19 -16.67
N PRO A 23 11.30 23.70 -15.42
CA PRO A 23 11.45 22.88 -14.24
C PRO A 23 10.47 21.71 -14.22
N THR A 24 10.99 20.52 -13.97
CA THR A 24 10.22 19.29 -14.04
C THR A 24 10.50 18.43 -12.83
N ILE A 25 9.46 18.08 -12.09
CA ILE A 25 9.47 17.12 -10.99
C ILE A 25 8.80 15.84 -11.45
N ILE A 26 9.47 14.72 -11.29
CA ILE A 26 8.88 13.40 -11.51
C ILE A 26 8.76 12.66 -10.18
N HIS A 27 7.79 11.76 -10.07
CA HIS A 27 7.58 10.93 -8.88
C HIS A 27 7.71 9.45 -9.23
N GLU A 28 8.60 8.75 -8.52
CA GLU A 28 8.75 7.32 -8.59
C GLU A 28 8.11 6.68 -7.36
N SER A 29 7.16 5.80 -7.60
CA SER A 29 6.40 5.16 -6.54
C SER A 29 7.00 3.83 -6.10
N ASP A 30 7.56 3.03 -7.03
CA ASP A 30 8.15 1.74 -6.73
C ASP A 30 9.62 1.87 -6.30
N MET A 31 10.13 0.83 -5.63
CA MET A 31 11.52 0.81 -5.19
C MET A 31 12.49 0.87 -6.37
N THR A 32 12.14 0.22 -7.48
CA THR A 32 12.93 0.26 -8.72
C THR A 32 12.28 1.20 -9.74
N PRO A 33 12.98 2.24 -10.23
CA PRO A 33 12.40 3.13 -11.21
C PRO A 33 11.90 2.40 -12.46
N GLY A 34 10.64 2.65 -12.81
CA GLY A 34 10.03 2.13 -14.03
C GLY A 34 10.68 2.70 -15.29
N LEU A 35 10.54 2.01 -16.44
CA LEU A 35 11.19 2.39 -17.70
C LEU A 35 10.89 3.85 -18.10
N ALA A 36 9.63 4.28 -17.95
CA ALA A 36 9.24 5.66 -18.28
C ALA A 36 10.01 6.67 -17.42
N ASN A 37 10.09 6.45 -16.11
CA ASN A 37 10.85 7.31 -15.22
C ASN A 37 12.35 7.24 -15.50
N LYS A 38 12.93 6.07 -15.79
CA LYS A 38 14.35 5.97 -16.20
C LYS A 38 14.68 6.85 -17.39
N ILE A 39 13.81 6.90 -18.38
CA ILE A 39 13.96 7.77 -19.57
C ILE A 39 13.81 9.25 -19.17
N CYS A 40 12.96 9.58 -18.21
CA CYS A 40 12.66 10.94 -17.78
C CYS A 40 13.68 11.53 -16.82
N ILE A 41 14.38 10.73 -16.01
CA ILE A 41 15.35 11.16 -14.98
C ILE A 41 16.39 12.17 -15.51
N PRO A 42 17.02 11.97 -16.69
CA PRO A 42 17.98 12.95 -17.22
C PRO A 42 17.40 14.34 -17.41
N SER A 43 16.15 14.43 -17.82
CA SER A 43 15.42 15.69 -18.11
C SER A 43 14.73 16.29 -16.87
N ALA A 44 14.64 15.56 -15.78
CA ALA A 44 13.99 16.01 -14.56
C ALA A 44 14.89 16.92 -13.73
N THR A 45 14.30 17.95 -13.09
CA THR A 45 14.94 18.82 -12.10
C THR A 45 15.03 18.10 -10.74
N LYS A 46 13.93 17.44 -10.33
CA LYS A 46 13.87 16.66 -9.09
C LYS A 46 13.11 15.34 -9.34
N VAL A 47 13.48 14.34 -8.56
CA VAL A 47 12.86 13.00 -8.55
C VAL A 47 12.40 12.69 -7.14
N CYS A 48 11.09 12.75 -6.92
CA CYS A 48 10.47 12.34 -5.67
C CYS A 48 10.42 10.82 -5.59
N CYS A 49 10.78 10.24 -4.45
CA CYS A 49 10.84 8.80 -4.25
C CYS A 49 10.10 8.38 -2.98
N ASN A 50 9.54 7.17 -2.99
CA ASN A 50 8.92 6.56 -1.81
C ASN A 50 9.93 5.80 -0.96
N PHE A 51 11.00 5.27 -1.54
CA PHE A 51 11.92 4.36 -0.89
C PHE A 51 13.32 4.96 -0.72
N PRO A 52 13.96 4.78 0.45
CA PRO A 52 15.35 5.23 0.67
C PRO A 52 16.33 4.58 -0.31
N GLU A 53 16.09 3.33 -0.69
CA GLU A 53 16.91 2.58 -1.65
C GLU A 53 16.86 3.24 -3.05
N THR A 54 15.71 3.74 -3.46
CA THR A 54 15.55 4.46 -4.72
C THR A 54 16.39 5.74 -4.73
N VAL A 55 16.36 6.50 -3.62
CA VAL A 55 17.16 7.72 -3.47
C VAL A 55 18.65 7.42 -3.67
N LYS A 56 19.16 6.34 -3.07
CA LYS A 56 20.58 5.93 -3.19
C LYS A 56 20.99 5.54 -4.61
N SER A 57 20.03 5.11 -5.44
CA SER A 57 20.28 4.68 -6.82
C SER A 57 20.22 5.80 -7.86
N LEU A 58 19.83 7.00 -7.46
CA LEU A 58 19.61 8.16 -8.32
C LEU A 58 20.68 9.24 -8.12
N PRO A 59 20.83 10.19 -9.07
CA PRO A 59 21.72 11.34 -8.88
C PRO A 59 21.34 12.12 -7.61
N ALA A 60 22.32 12.34 -6.73
CA ALA A 60 22.11 12.92 -5.40
C ALA A 60 21.53 14.34 -5.43
N ASP A 61 21.83 15.11 -6.49
CA ASP A 61 21.32 16.47 -6.71
C ASP A 61 19.84 16.49 -7.11
N LYS A 62 19.29 15.36 -7.58
CA LYS A 62 17.90 15.23 -8.04
C LYS A 62 16.99 14.47 -7.08
N ALA A 63 17.49 13.44 -6.43
CA ALA A 63 16.68 12.52 -5.63
C ALA A 63 16.21 13.14 -4.31
N VAL A 64 14.92 12.99 -3.99
CA VAL A 64 14.31 13.46 -2.74
C VAL A 64 13.38 12.39 -2.19
N LEU A 65 13.59 11.99 -0.94
CA LEU A 65 12.67 11.07 -0.23
C LEU A 65 11.44 11.86 0.24
N THR A 66 10.37 11.76 -0.51
CA THR A 66 9.12 12.47 -0.21
C THR A 66 8.03 11.57 0.36
N GLY A 67 8.08 10.28 0.05
CA GLY A 67 6.92 9.40 0.18
C GLY A 67 5.88 9.70 -0.90
N THR A 68 4.72 9.06 -0.80
CA THR A 68 3.57 9.26 -1.71
C THR A 68 2.47 10.07 -1.03
N PRO A 69 1.82 11.02 -1.72
CA PRO A 69 0.65 11.70 -1.18
C PRO A 69 -0.46 10.71 -0.85
N ILE A 70 -0.93 10.74 0.37
CA ILE A 70 -2.02 9.88 0.87
C ILE A 70 -3.33 10.66 0.85
N ARG A 71 -4.40 9.98 0.51
CA ARG A 71 -5.75 10.55 0.53
C ARG A 71 -6.15 10.89 1.97
N GLN A 72 -6.43 12.15 2.22
CA GLN A 72 -6.75 12.63 3.58
C GLN A 72 -8.01 11.99 4.15
N GLU A 73 -8.96 11.61 3.28
CA GLU A 73 -10.20 10.94 3.68
C GLU A 73 -9.93 9.63 4.42
N LEU A 74 -8.85 8.92 4.08
CA LEU A 74 -8.50 7.65 4.71
C LEU A 74 -8.09 7.78 6.19
N LEU A 75 -7.67 8.99 6.62
CA LEU A 75 -7.22 9.25 7.99
C LEU A 75 -8.37 9.52 8.97
N ASN A 76 -9.59 9.72 8.47
CA ASN A 76 -10.74 10.21 9.25
C ASN A 76 -11.88 9.18 9.32
N GLY A 77 -11.56 7.89 9.42
CA GLY A 77 -12.58 6.83 9.52
C GLY A 77 -13.14 6.65 10.93
N SER A 78 -14.40 6.19 11.02
CA SER A 78 -15.09 5.82 12.26
C SER A 78 -15.17 4.30 12.43
N LYS A 79 -14.66 3.80 13.56
CA LYS A 79 -14.77 2.38 13.94
C LYS A 79 -16.23 1.96 14.15
N GLU A 80 -17.01 2.85 14.73
CA GLU A 80 -18.43 2.61 15.06
C GLU A 80 -19.25 2.46 13.76
N ALA A 81 -19.06 3.37 12.80
CA ALA A 81 -19.72 3.31 11.51
C ALA A 81 -19.36 2.02 10.74
N ALA A 82 -18.09 1.63 10.75
CA ALA A 82 -17.66 0.40 10.12
C ALA A 82 -18.24 -0.84 10.80
N ARG A 83 -18.31 -0.86 12.14
CA ARG A 83 -18.88 -1.98 12.89
C ARG A 83 -20.36 -2.17 12.57
N GLU A 84 -21.11 -1.08 12.50
CA GLU A 84 -22.52 -1.09 12.07
C GLU A 84 -22.66 -1.53 10.61
N PHE A 85 -21.86 -0.99 9.71
CA PHE A 85 -21.84 -1.34 8.29
C PHE A 85 -21.56 -2.84 8.03
N CYS A 86 -20.61 -3.42 8.79
CA CYS A 86 -20.28 -4.84 8.71
C CYS A 86 -21.25 -5.75 9.48
N GLY A 87 -22.12 -5.20 10.34
CA GLY A 87 -23.00 -5.99 11.22
C GLY A 87 -22.22 -6.78 12.28
N PHE A 88 -21.04 -6.28 12.70
CA PHE A 88 -20.21 -6.95 13.70
C PHE A 88 -20.69 -6.65 15.12
N THR A 89 -21.01 -7.70 15.86
CA THR A 89 -21.56 -7.61 17.23
C THR A 89 -20.64 -8.13 18.32
N ASP A 90 -19.59 -8.87 17.94
CA ASP A 90 -18.61 -9.44 18.89
C ASP A 90 -17.45 -8.47 19.09
N ASP A 91 -16.71 -8.60 20.21
CA ASP A 91 -15.51 -7.80 20.52
C ASP A 91 -14.21 -8.42 20.00
N LYS A 92 -14.31 -9.43 19.12
CA LYS A 92 -13.12 -10.01 18.50
C LYS A 92 -12.36 -8.98 17.66
N PRO A 93 -11.02 -9.08 17.60
CA PRO A 93 -10.23 -8.26 16.71
C PRO A 93 -10.63 -8.44 15.24
N VAL A 94 -10.41 -7.41 14.44
CA VAL A 94 -10.82 -7.37 13.04
C VAL A 94 -9.60 -7.50 12.14
N LEU A 95 -9.62 -8.54 11.32
CA LEU A 95 -8.69 -8.75 10.20
C LEU A 95 -9.32 -8.24 8.91
N MET A 96 -8.64 -7.33 8.22
CA MET A 96 -9.03 -6.89 6.88
C MET A 96 -8.13 -7.52 5.82
N VAL A 97 -8.74 -8.02 4.74
CA VAL A 97 -8.02 -8.56 3.57
C VAL A 97 -8.33 -7.70 2.36
N ILE A 98 -7.29 -7.16 1.71
CA ILE A 98 -7.43 -6.28 0.55
C ILE A 98 -6.43 -6.65 -0.56
N GLY A 99 -6.94 -7.18 -1.67
CA GLY A 99 -6.14 -7.63 -2.82
C GLY A 99 -5.92 -6.56 -3.92
N GLY A 100 -6.31 -5.30 -3.66
CA GLY A 100 -6.36 -4.24 -4.68
C GLY A 100 -7.64 -4.30 -5.53
N SER A 101 -7.80 -3.35 -6.47
CA SER A 101 -9.04 -3.16 -7.25
C SER A 101 -9.45 -4.37 -8.10
N LEU A 102 -8.48 -5.13 -8.60
CA LEU A 102 -8.74 -6.36 -9.36
C LEU A 102 -8.91 -7.59 -8.47
N GLY A 103 -8.61 -7.47 -7.17
CA GLY A 103 -8.55 -8.56 -6.22
C GLY A 103 -7.40 -9.54 -6.50
N ALA A 104 -7.01 -10.30 -5.50
CA ALA A 104 -5.94 -11.29 -5.55
C ALA A 104 -6.54 -12.70 -5.40
N ALA A 105 -6.76 -13.41 -6.51
CA ALA A 105 -7.42 -14.73 -6.49
C ALA A 105 -6.74 -15.71 -5.52
N SER A 106 -5.43 -15.82 -5.61
CA SER A 106 -4.64 -16.71 -4.74
C SER A 106 -4.79 -16.34 -3.25
N VAL A 107 -4.72 -15.04 -2.90
CA VAL A 107 -4.94 -14.58 -1.51
C VAL A 107 -6.37 -14.92 -1.06
N ASN A 108 -7.37 -14.61 -1.91
CA ASN A 108 -8.78 -14.89 -1.59
C ASN A 108 -9.00 -16.39 -1.29
N GLU A 109 -8.46 -17.27 -2.14
CA GLU A 109 -8.59 -18.72 -1.99
C GLU A 109 -7.94 -19.22 -0.70
N ASN A 110 -6.72 -18.77 -0.40
CA ASN A 110 -6.01 -19.19 0.80
C ASN A 110 -6.66 -18.67 2.09
N ILE A 111 -7.17 -17.44 2.10
CA ILE A 111 -7.94 -16.91 3.23
C ILE A 111 -9.22 -17.73 3.45
N ARG A 112 -9.95 -18.08 2.39
CA ARG A 112 -11.18 -18.89 2.52
C ARG A 112 -10.92 -20.31 3.05
N LYS A 113 -9.80 -20.93 2.69
CA LYS A 113 -9.41 -22.26 3.24
C LYS A 113 -9.24 -22.22 4.75
N ILE A 114 -8.65 -21.17 5.30
CA ILE A 114 -8.40 -21.02 6.73
C ILE A 114 -9.51 -20.24 7.46
N LEU A 115 -10.55 -19.82 6.76
CA LEU A 115 -11.61 -18.98 7.33
C LEU A 115 -12.26 -19.59 8.58
N PRO A 116 -12.59 -20.91 8.64
CA PRO A 116 -13.16 -21.51 9.84
C PRO A 116 -12.27 -21.35 11.07
N GLU A 117 -10.96 -21.41 10.92
CA GLU A 117 -10.00 -21.21 12.02
C GLU A 117 -9.86 -19.72 12.37
N LEU A 118 -9.78 -18.84 11.36
CA LEU A 118 -9.73 -17.39 11.58
C LEU A 118 -10.93 -16.87 12.37
N LEU A 119 -12.13 -17.36 12.06
CA LEU A 119 -13.37 -16.90 12.70
C LEU A 119 -13.50 -17.33 14.17
N LYS A 120 -12.65 -18.24 14.66
CA LYS A 120 -12.57 -18.52 16.10
C LYS A 120 -11.94 -17.35 16.87
N GLU A 121 -11.04 -16.61 16.24
CA GLU A 121 -10.19 -15.59 16.87
C GLU A 121 -10.48 -14.17 16.36
N PHE A 122 -10.93 -14.02 15.11
CA PHE A 122 -11.11 -12.73 14.43
C PHE A 122 -12.52 -12.59 13.84
N GLN A 123 -12.90 -11.35 13.58
CA GLN A 123 -13.89 -11.00 12.57
C GLN A 123 -13.14 -10.62 11.29
N VAL A 124 -13.68 -10.93 10.11
CA VAL A 124 -12.93 -10.78 8.85
C VAL A 124 -13.70 -9.92 7.86
N ILE A 125 -13.06 -8.84 7.41
CA ILE A 125 -13.50 -7.99 6.29
C ILE A 125 -12.70 -8.38 5.07
N HIS A 126 -13.35 -8.81 3.98
CA HIS A 126 -12.65 -9.29 2.78
C HIS A 126 -13.03 -8.51 1.53
N LEU A 127 -12.14 -7.65 1.05
CA LEU A 127 -12.27 -6.94 -0.23
C LEU A 127 -11.74 -7.83 -1.34
N CYS A 128 -12.64 -8.65 -1.92
CA CYS A 128 -12.29 -9.76 -2.82
C CYS A 128 -11.89 -9.31 -4.23
N GLY A 129 -12.33 -8.10 -4.66
CA GLY A 129 -12.24 -7.66 -6.05
C GLY A 129 -13.46 -8.05 -6.87
N LYS A 130 -13.66 -7.32 -7.98
CA LYS A 130 -14.84 -7.47 -8.83
C LYS A 130 -15.03 -8.90 -9.34
N GLY A 131 -16.24 -9.45 -9.18
CA GLY A 131 -16.62 -10.79 -9.62
C GLY A 131 -15.98 -11.94 -8.83
N LYS A 132 -15.42 -11.66 -7.62
CA LYS A 132 -14.69 -12.66 -6.84
C LYS A 132 -15.28 -12.94 -5.45
N MET A 133 -16.49 -12.48 -5.20
CA MET A 133 -17.23 -12.89 -4.01
C MET A 133 -17.59 -14.38 -4.10
N ASP A 134 -17.70 -15.01 -2.94
CA ASP A 134 -18.16 -16.40 -2.81
C ASP A 134 -19.54 -16.39 -2.17
N GLU A 135 -20.58 -16.62 -2.96
CA GLU A 135 -21.96 -16.57 -2.50
C GLU A 135 -22.28 -17.61 -1.41
N SER A 136 -21.53 -18.72 -1.38
CA SER A 136 -21.70 -19.75 -0.35
C SER A 136 -21.31 -19.28 1.06
N LEU A 137 -20.53 -18.20 1.16
CA LEU A 137 -20.02 -17.64 2.42
C LEU A 137 -20.76 -16.36 2.85
N LYS A 138 -21.82 -15.97 2.13
CA LYS A 138 -22.53 -14.69 2.33
C LYS A 138 -23.07 -14.51 3.75
N ASP A 139 -23.63 -15.58 4.33
CA ASP A 139 -24.27 -15.53 5.65
C ASP A 139 -23.36 -16.07 6.77
N THR A 140 -22.03 -16.09 6.54
CA THR A 140 -21.08 -16.59 7.53
C THR A 140 -20.89 -15.57 8.66
N LYS A 141 -21.29 -15.93 9.88
CA LYS A 141 -21.17 -15.02 11.04
C LYS A 141 -19.71 -14.58 11.27
N GLY A 142 -19.49 -13.27 11.38
CA GLY A 142 -18.16 -12.69 11.60
C GLY A 142 -17.32 -12.54 10.33
N TYR A 143 -17.89 -12.82 9.15
CA TYR A 143 -17.26 -12.67 7.85
C TYR A 143 -18.11 -11.83 6.92
N VAL A 144 -17.53 -10.77 6.35
CA VAL A 144 -18.18 -9.95 5.34
C VAL A 144 -17.30 -9.83 4.10
N GLN A 145 -17.90 -9.90 2.93
CA GLN A 145 -17.22 -9.79 1.64
C GLN A 145 -17.77 -8.60 0.86
N TYR A 146 -16.86 -7.90 0.17
CA TYR A 146 -17.19 -6.84 -0.76
C TYR A 146 -16.35 -6.98 -2.02
N GLU A 147 -16.93 -6.73 -3.19
CA GLU A 147 -16.15 -6.64 -4.43
C GLU A 147 -15.25 -5.40 -4.42
N TYR A 148 -15.83 -4.29 -4.02
CA TYR A 148 -15.15 -2.99 -4.00
C TYR A 148 -15.86 -2.06 -3.01
N ILE A 149 -15.07 -1.33 -2.23
CA ILE A 149 -15.53 -0.31 -1.30
C ILE A 149 -14.84 1.01 -1.62
N LYS A 150 -15.57 2.11 -1.55
CA LYS A 150 -15.02 3.44 -1.79
C LYS A 150 -15.31 4.41 -0.65
N GLN A 151 -16.55 4.59 -0.29
CA GLN A 151 -16.97 5.58 0.73
C GLN A 151 -16.61 5.12 2.13
N GLU A 152 -16.88 3.87 2.45
CA GLU A 152 -16.67 3.28 3.79
C GLU A 152 -15.24 2.78 4.01
N LEU A 153 -14.34 2.91 3.02
CA LEU A 153 -12.98 2.35 3.10
C LEU A 153 -12.19 2.93 4.28
N ALA A 154 -12.34 4.21 4.58
CA ALA A 154 -11.70 4.86 5.72
C ALA A 154 -12.17 4.24 7.04
N ASP A 155 -13.46 4.02 7.17
CA ASP A 155 -14.09 3.44 8.35
C ASP A 155 -13.65 1.98 8.54
N LEU A 156 -13.59 1.20 7.46
CA LEU A 156 -13.09 -0.18 7.49
C LEU A 156 -11.63 -0.25 7.92
N PHE A 157 -10.78 0.67 7.43
CA PHE A 157 -9.41 0.77 7.92
C PHE A 157 -9.38 1.18 9.40
N ALA A 158 -10.20 2.13 9.83
CA ALA A 158 -10.26 2.53 11.24
C ALA A 158 -10.61 1.34 12.14
N LEU A 159 -11.58 0.50 11.74
CA LEU A 159 -12.02 -0.68 12.49
C LEU A 159 -10.95 -1.78 12.53
N SER A 160 -10.18 -1.97 11.46
CA SER A 160 -9.25 -3.09 11.32
C SER A 160 -8.08 -3.00 12.29
N ASP A 161 -7.78 -4.08 13.01
CA ASP A 161 -6.62 -4.21 13.89
C ASP A 161 -5.37 -4.60 13.11
N ILE A 162 -5.51 -5.50 12.13
CA ILE A 162 -4.44 -5.93 11.22
C ILE A 162 -4.96 -6.04 9.79
N VAL A 163 -4.06 -5.92 8.82
CA VAL A 163 -4.41 -5.93 7.39
C VAL A 163 -3.55 -6.93 6.62
N ILE A 164 -4.15 -7.72 5.74
CA ILE A 164 -3.45 -8.51 4.72
C ILE A 164 -3.60 -7.79 3.38
N SER A 165 -2.48 -7.53 2.71
CA SER A 165 -2.49 -6.80 1.43
C SER A 165 -1.47 -7.32 0.43
N ARG A 166 -1.66 -7.00 -0.85
CA ARG A 166 -0.59 -7.01 -1.85
C ARG A 166 0.38 -5.85 -1.58
N ALA A 167 1.63 -5.98 -2.08
CA ALA A 167 2.69 -5.00 -1.85
C ALA A 167 2.83 -3.96 -2.98
N GLY A 168 1.72 -3.48 -3.51
CA GLY A 168 1.74 -2.33 -4.43
C GLY A 168 2.17 -1.06 -3.70
N ALA A 169 3.06 -0.27 -4.29
CA ALA A 169 3.69 0.88 -3.64
C ALA A 169 2.70 1.88 -2.99
N ASN A 170 1.57 2.17 -3.65
CA ASN A 170 0.57 3.07 -3.06
C ASN A 170 -0.13 2.44 -1.85
N ALA A 171 -0.50 1.15 -1.94
CA ALA A 171 -1.19 0.45 -0.86
C ALA A 171 -0.33 0.37 0.41
N ILE A 172 0.95 0.00 0.28
CA ILE A 172 1.83 -0.07 1.44
C ILE A 172 2.13 1.29 2.07
N CYS A 173 2.20 2.36 1.25
CA CYS A 173 2.32 3.72 1.77
C CYS A 173 1.04 4.19 2.49
N GLU A 174 -0.14 3.80 2.01
CA GLU A 174 -1.42 4.06 2.69
C GLU A 174 -1.46 3.33 4.04
N LEU A 175 -1.09 2.03 4.09
CA LEU A 175 -1.03 1.26 5.33
C LEU A 175 -0.06 1.86 6.35
N ASN A 176 1.12 2.32 5.87
CA ASN A 176 2.10 3.00 6.73
C ASN A 176 1.56 4.31 7.31
N ALA A 177 0.94 5.15 6.48
CA ALA A 177 0.34 6.41 6.93
C ALA A 177 -0.81 6.20 7.93
N LEU A 178 -1.59 5.14 7.73
CA LEU A 178 -2.66 4.70 8.64
C LEU A 178 -2.14 3.96 9.87
N LYS A 179 -0.82 3.69 9.94
CA LYS A 179 -0.17 2.90 10.98
C LYS A 179 -0.85 1.54 11.19
N LYS A 180 -1.24 0.88 10.09
CA LYS A 180 -1.91 -0.42 10.14
C LYS A 180 -0.89 -1.55 10.12
N PRO A 181 -0.75 -2.32 11.21
CA PRO A 181 0.04 -3.55 11.22
C PRO A 181 -0.40 -4.44 10.06
N ASN A 182 0.54 -4.89 9.25
CA ASN A 182 0.15 -5.55 8.01
C ASN A 182 1.05 -6.71 7.62
N LEU A 183 0.41 -7.72 7.01
CA LEU A 183 1.05 -8.81 6.29
C LEU A 183 0.99 -8.51 4.79
N LEU A 184 2.15 -8.38 4.18
CA LEU A 184 2.28 -8.21 2.74
C LEU A 184 2.48 -9.57 2.06
N ILE A 185 1.60 -9.87 1.12
CA ILE A 185 1.72 -11.02 0.22
C ILE A 185 2.01 -10.44 -1.17
N PRO A 186 3.29 -10.25 -1.54
CA PRO A 186 3.65 -9.68 -2.83
C PRO A 186 3.20 -10.58 -3.99
N LEU A 187 2.95 -9.98 -5.15
CA LEU A 187 2.71 -10.74 -6.36
C LEU A 187 3.99 -11.49 -6.75
N SER A 188 3.85 -12.79 -7.05
CA SER A 188 4.95 -13.66 -7.44
C SER A 188 5.82 -13.08 -8.57
N ALA A 189 7.12 -13.34 -8.53
CA ALA A 189 8.05 -12.96 -9.59
C ALA A 189 7.70 -13.62 -10.94
N ASN A 190 7.00 -14.75 -10.92
CA ASN A 190 6.52 -15.43 -12.13
C ASN A 190 5.34 -14.69 -12.80
N ALA A 191 4.59 -13.89 -12.02
CA ALA A 191 3.43 -13.14 -12.48
C ALA A 191 3.69 -11.63 -12.64
N SER A 192 4.89 -11.15 -12.26
CA SER A 192 5.25 -9.73 -12.29
C SER A 192 6.75 -9.54 -12.55
N ARG A 193 7.18 -8.27 -12.59
CA ARG A 193 8.61 -7.91 -12.66
C ARG A 193 9.33 -7.96 -11.30
N GLY A 194 8.66 -8.44 -10.26
CA GLY A 194 9.21 -8.50 -8.89
C GLY A 194 9.18 -7.18 -8.12
N ASP A 195 8.61 -6.11 -8.68
CA ASP A 195 8.56 -4.80 -8.01
C ASP A 195 7.88 -4.90 -6.63
N GLN A 196 6.78 -5.68 -6.53
CA GLN A 196 6.08 -5.86 -5.25
C GLN A 196 6.92 -6.60 -4.20
N ILE A 197 7.74 -7.58 -4.61
CA ILE A 197 8.64 -8.29 -3.70
C ILE A 197 9.65 -7.30 -3.13
N LEU A 198 10.27 -6.48 -3.97
CA LEU A 198 11.23 -5.46 -3.55
C LEU A 198 10.60 -4.42 -2.61
N ASN A 199 9.40 -3.94 -2.95
CA ASN A 199 8.64 -3.02 -2.11
C ASN A 199 8.36 -3.63 -0.72
N ALA A 200 7.86 -4.88 -0.68
CA ALA A 200 7.56 -5.60 0.56
C ALA A 200 8.81 -5.77 1.43
N ARG A 201 9.91 -6.24 0.85
CA ARG A 201 11.17 -6.44 1.57
C ARG A 201 11.77 -5.15 2.11
N SER A 202 11.55 -4.00 1.42
CA SER A 202 11.96 -2.69 1.95
C SER A 202 11.17 -2.32 3.20
N PHE A 203 9.86 -2.53 3.21
CA PHE A 203 9.01 -2.25 4.36
C PHE A 203 9.26 -3.21 5.53
N GLU A 204 9.53 -4.47 5.24
CA GLU A 204 9.95 -5.48 6.24
C GLU A 204 11.24 -5.07 6.96
N ARG A 205 12.29 -4.68 6.20
CA ARG A 205 13.56 -4.21 6.79
C ARG A 205 13.42 -2.96 7.65
N GLN A 206 12.41 -2.14 7.38
CA GLN A 206 12.09 -0.95 8.18
C GLN A 206 11.21 -1.27 9.41
N GLY A 207 10.77 -2.52 9.56
CA GLY A 207 9.89 -2.94 10.65
C GLY A 207 8.43 -2.49 10.48
N PHE A 208 8.01 -2.11 9.27
CA PHE A 208 6.65 -1.63 9.02
C PHE A 208 5.66 -2.74 8.68
N SER A 209 6.16 -3.90 8.21
CA SER A 209 5.33 -4.98 7.70
C SER A 209 5.95 -6.35 7.97
N MET A 210 5.11 -7.38 8.09
CA MET A 210 5.51 -8.76 7.86
C MET A 210 5.36 -9.10 6.37
N VAL A 211 6.15 -10.05 5.89
CA VAL A 211 6.10 -10.51 4.50
C VAL A 211 5.99 -12.03 4.46
N LEU A 212 5.06 -12.52 3.64
CA LEU A 212 4.94 -13.93 3.27
C LEU A 212 4.86 -14.02 1.75
N GLU A 213 5.82 -14.69 1.13
CA GLU A 213 5.82 -14.88 -0.32
C GLU A 213 4.70 -15.84 -0.75
N GLU A 214 4.13 -15.61 -1.91
CA GLU A 214 2.94 -16.35 -2.38
C GLU A 214 3.23 -17.86 -2.50
N GLU A 215 4.47 -18.23 -2.83
CA GLU A 215 4.95 -19.59 -2.94
C GLU A 215 5.11 -20.32 -1.59
N GLU A 216 5.20 -19.57 -0.50
CA GLU A 216 5.38 -20.11 0.86
C GLU A 216 4.04 -20.30 1.60
N ILE A 217 2.91 -19.94 0.96
CA ILE A 217 1.60 -20.01 1.57
C ILE A 217 1.15 -21.47 1.70
N THR A 218 0.97 -21.88 2.94
CA THR A 218 0.20 -23.05 3.34
C THR A 218 -0.86 -22.60 4.36
N GLU A 219 -1.86 -23.43 4.64
CA GLU A 219 -2.86 -23.09 5.67
C GLU A 219 -2.21 -22.82 7.03
N SER A 220 -1.21 -23.63 7.40
CA SER A 220 -0.49 -23.48 8.67
C SER A 220 0.41 -22.26 8.71
N THR A 221 1.20 -21.99 7.63
CA THR A 221 2.09 -20.82 7.60
C THR A 221 1.29 -19.53 7.64
N LEU A 222 0.22 -19.42 6.83
CA LEU A 222 -0.62 -18.23 6.79
C LEU A 222 -1.27 -17.94 8.13
N LEU A 223 -1.86 -18.97 8.78
CA LEU A 223 -2.52 -18.82 10.07
C LEU A 223 -1.53 -18.40 11.17
N ASN A 224 -0.34 -19.02 11.20
CA ASN A 224 0.70 -18.67 12.19
C ASN A 224 1.20 -17.24 12.02
N VAL A 225 1.47 -16.80 10.79
CA VAL A 225 1.94 -15.44 10.50
C VAL A 225 0.87 -14.39 10.84
N ILE A 226 -0.41 -14.68 10.62
CA ILE A 226 -1.50 -13.77 11.02
C ILE A 226 -1.55 -13.62 12.55
N ARG A 227 -1.43 -14.72 13.30
CA ARG A 227 -1.39 -14.69 14.76
C ARG A 227 -0.18 -13.93 15.30
N GLU A 228 0.99 -14.18 14.72
CA GLU A 228 2.23 -13.50 15.08
C GLU A 228 2.13 -11.99 14.81
N LEU A 229 1.62 -11.59 13.65
CA LEU A 229 1.37 -10.18 13.33
C LEU A 229 0.46 -9.53 14.37
N TYR A 230 -0.64 -10.19 14.73
CA TYR A 230 -1.58 -9.65 15.71
C TYR A 230 -0.94 -9.53 17.10
N GLN A 231 -0.19 -10.52 17.53
CA GLN A 231 0.52 -10.49 18.83
C GLN A 231 1.54 -9.36 18.91
N ASN A 232 2.25 -9.09 17.81
CA ASN A 232 3.31 -8.08 17.73
C ASN A 232 2.84 -6.73 17.15
N ARG A 233 1.54 -6.52 16.96
CA ARG A 233 0.99 -5.36 16.23
C ARG A 233 1.48 -4.00 16.74
N GLU A 234 1.67 -3.85 18.06
CA GLU A 234 2.10 -2.60 18.66
C GLU A 234 3.53 -2.21 18.24
N SER A 235 4.42 -3.18 17.98
CA SER A 235 5.78 -2.91 17.50
C SER A 235 5.76 -2.32 16.08
N TYR A 236 4.86 -2.79 15.21
CA TYR A 236 4.67 -2.24 13.86
C TYR A 236 4.08 -0.82 13.92
N VAL A 237 3.08 -0.58 14.76
CA VAL A 237 2.52 0.77 14.99
C VAL A 237 3.61 1.74 15.45
N HIS A 238 4.45 1.32 16.39
CA HIS A 238 5.56 2.13 16.89
C HIS A 238 6.55 2.48 15.77
N ALA A 239 7.04 1.47 15.04
CA ALA A 239 7.98 1.67 13.94
C ALA A 239 7.41 2.61 12.85
N MET A 240 6.14 2.41 12.45
CA MET A 240 5.48 3.28 11.48
C MET A 240 5.30 4.71 12.00
N SER A 241 5.11 4.90 13.31
CA SER A 241 4.97 6.23 13.92
C SER A 241 6.26 7.05 13.89
N GLU A 242 7.40 6.40 13.89
CA GLU A 242 8.73 7.03 13.78
C GLU A 242 9.16 7.24 12.32
N SER A 243 8.36 6.77 11.36
CA SER A 243 8.74 6.84 9.96
C SER A 243 8.77 8.27 9.41
N SER A 244 9.78 8.58 8.59
CA SER A 244 9.92 9.86 7.90
C SER A 244 8.98 10.04 6.70
N HIS A 245 8.11 9.06 6.43
CA HIS A 245 7.14 9.08 5.33
C HIS A 245 5.93 9.99 5.58
N MET A 246 5.82 10.55 6.78
CA MET A 246 4.82 11.57 7.13
C MET A 246 5.12 12.88 6.37
N ASN A 247 4.06 13.63 5.99
CA ASN A 247 4.15 14.94 5.33
C ASN A 247 4.59 14.93 3.85
N SER A 248 4.28 13.87 3.09
CA SER A 248 4.58 13.78 1.66
C SER A 248 4.00 14.96 0.86
N ILE A 249 2.78 15.40 1.20
CA ILE A 249 2.12 16.52 0.53
C ILE A 249 2.93 17.80 0.71
N GLU A 250 3.28 18.14 1.95
CA GLU A 250 4.04 19.34 2.27
C GLU A 250 5.42 19.35 1.58
N LYS A 251 6.13 18.20 1.61
CA LYS A 251 7.43 18.07 0.93
C LYS A 251 7.32 18.28 -0.57
N ILE A 252 6.32 17.68 -1.22
CA ILE A 252 6.13 17.80 -2.66
C ILE A 252 5.67 19.22 -3.03
N THR A 253 4.76 19.82 -2.24
CA THR A 253 4.30 21.19 -2.45
C THR A 253 5.45 22.18 -2.31
N GLY A 254 6.30 22.05 -1.27
CA GLY A 254 7.48 22.88 -1.11
C GLY A 254 8.46 22.77 -2.29
N LEU A 255 8.70 21.56 -2.82
CA LEU A 255 9.52 21.38 -4.02
C LEU A 255 8.91 22.06 -5.26
N ILE A 256 7.58 22.05 -5.37
CA ILE A 256 6.86 22.73 -6.46
C ILE A 256 7.04 24.25 -6.35
N GLU A 257 6.84 24.80 -5.15
CA GLU A 257 6.99 26.24 -4.86
C GLU A 257 8.44 26.69 -5.11
N ASP A 258 9.43 25.95 -4.65
CA ASP A 258 10.84 26.20 -4.92
C ASP A 258 11.18 26.24 -6.42
N CYS A 259 10.54 25.38 -7.21
CA CYS A 259 10.74 25.35 -8.66
C CYS A 259 10.05 26.50 -9.38
N VAL A 260 8.95 27.05 -8.83
CA VAL A 260 8.23 28.19 -9.41
C VAL A 260 8.92 29.51 -9.04
N ASN A 261 9.36 29.66 -7.78
CA ASN A 261 9.96 30.90 -7.29
C ASN A 261 11.39 31.16 -7.80
N LYS A 262 12.04 30.17 -8.39
CA LYS A 262 13.40 30.30 -8.99
C LYS A 262 13.37 30.68 -10.47
N GLN A 263 12.20 30.98 -11.04
CA GLN A 263 12.04 31.51 -12.38
C GLN A 263 11.97 33.04 -12.35
#